data_350737ba4f9577f2700dfff42681603e
#
_entry.id   350737ba4f9577f2700dfff42681603e
#
_cell.length_a   1.000
_cell.length_b   1.000
_cell.length_c   1.000
_cell.angle_alpha   90.00
_cell.angle_beta   90.00
_cell.angle_gamma   90.00
#
_symmetry.space_group_name_H-M   'P 1'
#
loop_
_entity.id
_entity.type
_entity.pdbx_description
1 polymer ?
#
loop_
_entity_poly.entity_id
_entity_poly.type
_entity_poly.pdbx_seq_one_letter_code
_entity_poly.pdbx_strand_id
1 'polypeptide(L)'
;MKEFLEKTLRQNVIMTENKEVYKKLPLAYRGRYDIFTVETNGVLWMAIHPKDNVGLVILRRDRAGVEKMTGLNCAIFLDRTTFYIKEKMMEEGIPFVIEEKQVFLPLE
;
A
#
# COMPACT_ATOMS: atom_id res chain seq x y z
N MET A 1 9.01 -9.22 -0.58
CA MET A 1 8.16 -8.21 -1.25
C MET A 1 8.95 -7.32 -2.22
N LYS A 2 10.08 -6.78 -1.80
CA LYS A 2 10.92 -5.94 -2.67
C LYS A 2 11.34 -6.65 -3.95
N GLU A 3 11.84 -7.87 -3.83
CA GLU A 3 12.27 -8.67 -4.99
C GLU A 3 11.12 -8.93 -5.95
N PHE A 4 9.93 -9.23 -5.42
CA PHE A 4 8.74 -9.42 -6.22
C PHE A 4 8.39 -8.15 -7.01
N LEU A 5 8.43 -6.97 -6.36
CA LEU A 5 8.17 -5.70 -7.01
C LEU A 5 9.20 -5.39 -8.09
N GLU A 6 10.49 -5.58 -7.81
CA GLU A 6 11.55 -5.34 -8.78
C GLU A 6 11.39 -6.21 -10.02
N LYS A 7 11.07 -7.49 -9.82
CA LYS A 7 10.87 -8.43 -10.91
C LYS A 7 9.64 -8.09 -11.74
N THR A 8 8.53 -7.74 -11.10
CA THR A 8 7.26 -7.44 -11.75
C THR A 8 7.31 -6.12 -12.50
N LEU A 9 7.87 -5.09 -11.90
CA LEU A 9 7.95 -3.75 -12.48
C LEU A 9 9.16 -3.56 -13.39
N ARG A 10 10.13 -4.47 -13.31
CA ARG A 10 11.41 -4.40 -14.05
C ARG A 10 12.16 -3.09 -13.79
N GLN A 11 12.15 -2.67 -12.54
CA GLN A 11 12.76 -1.43 -12.07
C GLN A 11 13.35 -1.62 -10.70
N ASN A 12 14.28 -0.74 -10.33
CA ASN A 12 14.78 -0.71 -8.96
C ASN A 12 13.68 -0.21 -8.03
N VAL A 13 13.57 -0.84 -6.88
CA VAL A 13 12.59 -0.51 -5.84
C VAL A 13 13.33 -0.24 -4.54
N ILE A 14 13.03 0.90 -3.92
CA ILE A 14 13.59 1.28 -2.62
C ILE A 14 12.46 1.23 -1.60
N MET A 15 12.58 0.35 -0.63
CA MET A 15 11.60 0.22 0.47
C MET A 15 12.26 0.73 1.75
N THR A 16 11.62 1.68 2.40
CA THR A 16 12.18 2.33 3.58
C THR A 16 11.13 2.51 4.66
N GLU A 17 11.48 2.19 5.91
CA GLU A 17 10.69 2.60 7.05
C GLU A 17 10.95 4.08 7.30
N ASN A 18 9.90 4.91 7.20
CA ASN A 18 9.99 6.32 7.47
C ASN A 18 9.39 6.63 8.84
N LYS A 19 10.26 6.71 9.85
CA LYS A 19 9.83 6.90 11.24
C LYS A 19 9.14 8.25 11.47
N GLU A 20 9.52 9.28 10.75
CA GLU A 20 8.91 10.61 10.89
C GLU A 20 7.47 10.60 10.40
N VAL A 21 7.22 10.01 9.23
CA VAL A 21 5.86 9.88 8.70
C VAL A 21 5.05 8.94 9.59
N TYR A 22 5.64 7.84 10.01
CA TYR A 22 4.99 6.88 10.89
C TYR A 22 4.48 7.53 12.18
N LYS A 23 5.29 8.39 12.78
CA LYS A 23 4.92 9.11 14.01
C LYS A 23 3.79 10.11 13.82
N LYS A 24 3.60 10.62 12.62
CA LYS A 24 2.54 11.58 12.32
C LYS A 24 1.18 10.93 12.14
N LEU A 25 1.14 9.62 11.92
CA LEU A 25 -0.10 8.90 11.70
C LEU A 25 -0.79 8.55 13.04
N PRO A 26 -2.13 8.53 13.07
CA PRO A 26 -2.86 8.12 14.27
C PRO A 26 -2.45 6.73 14.75
N LEU A 27 -2.51 6.53 16.06
CA LEU A 27 -2.19 5.23 16.67
C LEU A 27 -3.01 4.08 16.10
N ALA A 28 -4.27 4.34 15.73
CA ALA A 28 -5.13 3.32 15.16
C ALA A 28 -4.55 2.74 13.86
N TYR A 29 -3.95 3.58 13.01
CA TYR A 29 -3.30 3.12 11.78
C TYR A 29 -2.05 2.31 12.11
N ARG A 30 -1.23 2.82 13.03
CA ARG A 30 -0.01 2.13 13.44
C ARG A 30 -0.29 0.77 14.09
N GLY A 31 -1.44 0.63 14.74
CA GLY A 31 -1.86 -0.64 15.32
C GLY A 31 -2.36 -1.64 14.29
N ARG A 32 -2.98 -1.17 13.19
CA ARG A 32 -3.54 -2.03 12.15
C ARG A 32 -2.54 -2.42 11.06
N TYR A 33 -1.55 -1.57 10.79
CA TYR A 33 -0.68 -1.72 9.62
C TYR A 33 0.79 -1.61 9.97
N ASP A 34 1.62 -2.35 9.23
CA ASP A 34 3.01 -1.98 9.03
C ASP A 34 3.02 -0.91 7.94
N ILE A 35 3.69 0.20 8.19
CA ILE A 35 3.68 1.36 7.30
C ILE A 35 5.11 1.67 6.87
N PHE A 36 5.31 1.77 5.56
CA PHE A 36 6.64 2.03 4.99
C PHE A 36 6.48 2.82 3.69
N THR A 37 7.60 3.25 3.13
CA THR A 37 7.60 3.93 1.83
C THR A 37 8.21 3.03 0.77
N VAL A 38 7.70 3.14 -0.45
CA VAL A 38 8.20 2.43 -1.61
C VAL A 38 8.47 3.46 -2.70
N GLU A 39 9.69 3.51 -3.19
CA GLU A 39 10.04 4.36 -4.31
C GLU A 39 10.31 3.48 -5.53
N THR A 40 9.62 3.76 -6.62
CA THR A 40 9.82 3.07 -7.88
C THR A 40 9.52 4.03 -9.03
N ASN A 41 10.35 4.01 -10.07
CA ASN A 41 10.21 4.87 -11.25
C ASN A 41 10.12 6.36 -10.89
N GLY A 42 10.87 6.79 -9.88
CA GLY A 42 10.87 8.18 -9.42
C GLY A 42 9.61 8.60 -8.68
N VAL A 43 8.71 7.68 -8.38
CA VAL A 43 7.48 7.95 -7.64
C VAL A 43 7.58 7.36 -6.24
N LEU A 44 7.27 8.16 -5.25
CA LEU A 44 7.27 7.73 -3.85
C LEU A 44 5.85 7.39 -3.43
N TRP A 45 5.69 6.17 -2.94
CA TRP A 45 4.42 5.64 -2.45
C TRP A 45 4.48 5.40 -0.95
N MET A 46 3.37 5.70 -0.28
CA MET A 46 3.15 5.14 1.05
C MET A 46 2.58 3.73 0.87
N ALA A 47 3.02 2.81 1.72
CA ALA A 47 2.53 1.44 1.71
C ALA A 47 1.96 1.10 3.09
N ILE A 48 0.77 0.54 3.10
CA ILE A 48 0.14 0.03 4.32
C ILE A 48 -0.06 -1.47 4.17
N HIS A 49 0.49 -2.23 5.09
CA HIS A 49 0.43 -3.68 5.09
C HIS A 49 -0.31 -4.14 6.36
N PRO A 50 -1.54 -4.66 6.22
CA PRO A 50 -2.31 -5.08 7.40
C PRO A 50 -1.57 -6.14 8.22
N LYS A 51 -1.54 -5.93 9.52
CA LYS A 51 -0.96 -6.90 10.47
C LYS A 51 -1.87 -8.09 10.69
N ASP A 52 -3.17 -7.89 10.42
CA ASP A 52 -4.21 -8.88 10.63
C ASP A 52 -5.28 -8.69 9.55
N ASN A 53 -6.36 -9.46 9.59
CA ASN A 53 -7.43 -9.30 8.62
C ASN A 53 -8.12 -7.95 8.79
N VAL A 54 -8.17 -7.18 7.71
CA VAL A 54 -8.85 -5.88 7.65
C VAL A 54 -9.79 -5.92 6.46
N GLY A 55 -11.07 -5.61 6.69
CA GLY A 55 -12.09 -5.60 5.64
C GLY A 55 -11.93 -4.44 4.67
N LEU A 56 -12.54 -4.57 3.51
CA LEU A 56 -12.42 -3.59 2.42
C LEU A 56 -12.84 -2.18 2.83
N VAL A 57 -13.92 -2.04 3.59
CA VAL A 57 -14.42 -0.73 4.03
C VAL A 57 -13.35 0.02 4.82
N ILE A 58 -12.68 -0.68 5.74
CA ILE A 58 -11.64 -0.10 6.56
C ILE A 58 -10.36 0.15 5.75
N LEU A 59 -9.98 -0.79 4.89
CA LEU A 59 -8.83 -0.62 4.00
C LEU A 59 -8.99 0.64 3.12
N ARG A 60 -10.16 0.80 2.54
CA ARG A 60 -10.47 1.95 1.69
C ARG A 60 -10.35 3.26 2.46
N ARG A 61 -10.94 3.31 3.64
CA ARG A 61 -10.91 4.49 4.50
C ARG A 61 -9.49 4.82 4.95
N ASP A 62 -8.76 3.82 5.43
CA ASP A 62 -7.41 4.03 5.98
C ASP A 62 -6.42 4.42 4.88
N ARG A 63 -6.50 3.80 3.70
CA ARG A 63 -5.66 4.18 2.57
C ARG A 63 -5.87 5.65 2.21
N ALA A 64 -7.13 6.06 2.06
CA ALA A 64 -7.46 7.44 1.74
C ALA A 64 -6.99 8.41 2.82
N GLY A 65 -7.10 8.02 4.09
CA GLY A 65 -6.64 8.82 5.22
C GLY A 65 -5.11 8.99 5.23
N VAL A 66 -4.37 7.93 4.97
CA VAL A 66 -2.90 8.00 4.88
C VAL A 66 -2.49 8.90 3.72
N GLU A 67 -3.13 8.77 2.57
CA GLU A 67 -2.87 9.61 1.40
C GLU A 67 -3.11 11.08 1.72
N LYS A 68 -4.21 11.39 2.38
CA LYS A 68 -4.55 12.75 2.77
C LYS A 68 -3.56 13.34 3.78
N MET A 69 -3.14 12.54 4.78
CA MET A 69 -2.25 13.02 5.83
C MET A 69 -0.81 13.19 5.37
N THR A 70 -0.36 12.38 4.43
CA THR A 70 1.03 12.41 3.95
C THR A 70 1.21 13.20 2.67
N GLY A 71 0.16 13.40 1.90
CA GLY A 71 0.25 13.99 0.57
C GLY A 71 0.88 13.09 -0.48
N LEU A 72 1.11 11.83 -0.15
CA LEU A 72 1.70 10.83 -1.03
C LEU A 72 0.66 9.82 -1.47
N ASN A 73 0.83 9.26 -2.68
CA ASN A 73 -0.01 8.14 -3.12
C ASN A 73 0.18 6.97 -2.16
N CYS A 74 -0.90 6.30 -1.80
CA CYS A 74 -0.86 5.19 -0.87
C CYS A 74 -1.36 3.91 -1.53
N ALA A 75 -0.60 2.84 -1.41
CA ALA A 75 -0.96 1.51 -1.89
C ALA A 75 -1.18 0.56 -0.72
N ILE A 76 -2.09 -0.38 -0.90
CA ILE A 76 -2.36 -1.44 0.07
C ILE A 76 -1.52 -2.66 -0.30
N PHE A 77 -0.69 -3.14 0.63
CA PHE A 77 0.11 -4.34 0.43
C PHE A 77 -0.56 -5.50 1.15
N LEU A 78 -0.83 -6.58 0.44
CA LEU A 78 -1.53 -7.75 0.97
C LEU A 78 -0.72 -9.02 0.69
N ASP A 79 -0.71 -9.94 1.64
CA ASP A 79 -0.13 -11.26 1.43
C ASP A 79 -1.06 -12.10 0.55
N ARG A 80 -2.37 -11.92 0.74
CA ARG A 80 -3.42 -12.61 0.00
C ARG A 80 -4.72 -11.82 0.10
N THR A 81 -5.64 -12.09 -0.82
CA THR A 81 -6.96 -11.46 -0.81
C THR A 81 -7.97 -12.36 -1.52
N THR A 82 -9.24 -12.01 -1.42
CA THR A 82 -10.31 -12.68 -2.17
C THR A 82 -10.45 -12.04 -3.56
N PHE A 83 -11.00 -12.79 -4.49
CA PHE A 83 -11.30 -12.27 -5.83
C PHE A 83 -12.23 -11.05 -5.74
N TYR A 84 -13.21 -11.08 -4.87
CA TYR A 84 -14.15 -9.98 -4.69
C TYR A 84 -13.46 -8.68 -4.29
N ILE A 85 -12.58 -8.75 -3.27
CA ILE A 85 -11.87 -7.57 -2.78
C ILE A 85 -10.94 -7.03 -3.87
N LYS A 86 -10.22 -7.91 -4.57
CA LYS A 86 -9.33 -7.52 -5.65
C LYS A 86 -10.08 -6.78 -6.76
N GLU A 87 -11.20 -7.35 -7.21
CA GLU A 87 -12.01 -6.74 -8.27
C GLU A 87 -12.55 -5.38 -7.85
N LYS A 88 -13.02 -5.25 -6.60
CA LYS A 88 -13.51 -3.98 -6.09
C LYS A 88 -12.41 -2.92 -6.03
N MET A 89 -11.21 -3.29 -5.59
CA MET A 89 -10.09 -2.35 -5.58
C MET A 89 -9.74 -1.89 -7.00
N MET A 90 -9.73 -2.79 -7.96
CA MET A 90 -9.45 -2.44 -9.35
C MET A 90 -10.54 -1.52 -9.93
N GLU A 91 -11.81 -1.82 -9.68
CA GLU A 91 -12.93 -0.98 -10.13
C GLU A 91 -12.83 0.45 -9.59
N GLU A 92 -12.40 0.60 -8.35
CA GLU A 92 -12.31 1.89 -7.67
C GLU A 92 -10.98 2.59 -7.89
N GLY A 93 -10.05 1.97 -8.61
CA GLY A 93 -8.73 2.55 -8.84
C GLY A 93 -7.86 2.60 -7.60
N ILE A 94 -8.07 1.71 -6.64
CA ILE A 94 -7.29 1.66 -5.41
C ILE A 94 -5.98 0.93 -5.67
N PRO A 95 -4.83 1.59 -5.50
CA PRO A 95 -3.53 0.94 -5.69
C PRO A 95 -3.31 -0.18 -4.69
N PHE A 96 -2.81 -1.32 -5.16
CA PHE A 96 -2.50 -2.44 -4.26
C PHE A 96 -1.40 -3.33 -4.83
N VAL A 97 -0.77 -4.08 -3.95
CA VAL A 97 0.20 -5.12 -4.28
C VAL A 97 -0.19 -6.38 -3.52
N ILE A 98 -0.33 -7.48 -4.25
CA ILE A 98 -0.55 -8.80 -3.66
C ILE A 98 0.73 -9.60 -3.92
N GLU A 99 1.44 -9.96 -2.85
CA GLU A 99 2.73 -10.62 -2.94
C GLU A 99 2.69 -11.86 -3.82
N GLU A 100 3.65 -11.96 -4.72
CA GLU A 100 3.81 -13.07 -5.68
C GLU A 100 2.66 -13.24 -6.67
N LYS A 101 1.72 -12.28 -6.73
CA LYS A 101 0.54 -12.41 -7.61
C LYS A 101 0.27 -11.22 -8.49
N GLN A 102 0.19 -10.03 -7.93
CA GLN A 102 -0.25 -8.87 -8.72
C GLN A 102 0.25 -7.54 -8.17
N VAL A 103 0.56 -6.63 -9.07
CA VAL A 103 0.86 -5.23 -8.76
C VAL A 103 -0.11 -4.35 -9.54
N PHE A 104 -0.79 -3.46 -8.85
CA PHE A 104 -1.71 -2.49 -9.45
C PHE A 104 -1.45 -1.12 -8.82
N LEU A 105 -0.64 -0.30 -9.50
CA LEU A 105 -0.22 1.02 -9.03
C LEU A 105 -0.60 2.08 -10.05
N PRO A 106 -1.91 2.37 -10.21
CA PRO A 106 -2.33 3.37 -11.19
C PRO A 106 -1.91 4.77 -10.73
N LEU A 107 -1.37 5.55 -11.67
CA LEU A 107 -1.09 6.97 -11.49
C LEU A 107 -2.07 7.75 -12.34
N GLU A 108 -2.72 8.71 -11.73
CA GLU A 108 -3.59 9.63 -12.47
C GLU A 108 -2.84 10.89 -12.88
#